data_0832168fe1b47c978541f777a7ea03d2
#
_entry.id   0832168fe1b47c978541f777a7ea03d2
#
_cell.length_a   1.000
_cell.length_b   1.000
_cell.length_c   1.000
_cell.angle_alpha   90.00
_cell.angle_beta   90.00
_cell.angle_gamma   90.00
#
_symmetry.space_group_name_H-M   'P 1'
#
loop_
_entity.id
_entity.type
_entity.pdbx_description
1 polymer ?
#
loop_
_entity_poly.entity_id
_entity_poly.type
_entity_poly.pdbx_seq_one_letter_code
_entity_poly.pdbx_strand_id
1 'polypeptide(L)'
;MDFFKKIIAYFANLVGGTKSKGEALERGIKKEPETINKNFDFNTPYDPSITHNPDLVKNLKIDHQNLLKLYTDMLGDAKAMKFDGLSDQLTKFKVEFVAHLNTENTKFYGYLEQSLTENSEEFKEMRAFRRNMRTIERDVIKFLDYWVEAGIDVSNYKQFLDESSTIAGALISRIESEEKDLYPIYGQKAA
;
A
#
# COMPACT_ATOMS: atom_id res chain seq x y z
N MET A 1 11.14 -10.01 11.63
CA MET A 1 12.31 -9.66 10.78
C MET A 1 12.58 -10.66 9.64
N ASP A 2 12.17 -11.92 9.74
CA ASP A 2 12.49 -12.96 8.75
C ASP A 2 11.53 -12.98 7.53
N PHE A 3 10.27 -12.60 7.74
CA PHE A 3 9.24 -12.61 6.69
C PHE A 3 9.50 -11.55 5.60
N PHE A 4 9.80 -10.31 5.98
CA PHE A 4 10.13 -9.23 5.02
C PHE A 4 11.39 -9.54 4.22
N LYS A 5 12.43 -10.09 4.85
CA LYS A 5 13.65 -10.52 4.14
C LYS A 5 13.37 -11.57 3.08
N LYS A 6 12.46 -12.52 3.37
CA LYS A 6 12.04 -13.53 2.39
C LYS A 6 11.27 -12.93 1.23
N ILE A 7 10.38 -11.97 1.50
CA ILE A 7 9.63 -11.27 0.46
C ILE A 7 10.57 -10.40 -0.39
N ILE A 8 11.46 -9.62 0.22
CA ILE A 8 12.46 -8.82 -0.51
C ILE A 8 13.34 -9.73 -1.37
N ALA A 9 13.82 -10.87 -0.84
CA ALA A 9 14.59 -11.84 -1.61
C ALA A 9 13.79 -12.46 -2.75
N TYR A 10 12.49 -12.72 -2.55
CA TYR A 10 11.60 -13.20 -3.60
C TYR A 10 11.46 -12.18 -4.72
N PHE A 11 11.23 -10.90 -4.39
CA PHE A 11 11.17 -9.82 -5.39
C PHE A 11 12.51 -9.59 -6.09
N ALA A 12 13.63 -9.63 -5.38
CA ALA A 12 14.95 -9.54 -5.98
C ALA A 12 15.20 -10.67 -7.00
N ASN A 13 14.70 -11.88 -6.73
CA ASN A 13 14.76 -13.01 -7.65
C ASN A 13 13.72 -12.93 -8.80
N LEU A 14 12.62 -12.22 -8.59
CA LEU A 14 11.63 -11.95 -9.65
C LEU A 14 12.19 -10.98 -10.70
N VAL A 15 12.95 -9.99 -10.27
CA VAL A 15 13.52 -8.88 -11.06
C VAL A 15 14.91 -9.21 -11.60
N GLY A 16 15.45 -10.39 -11.31
CA GLY A 16 16.80 -10.79 -11.68
C GLY A 16 17.12 -10.53 -13.16
N GLY A 17 17.58 -9.33 -13.47
CA GLY A 17 18.23 -9.06 -14.73
C GLY A 17 17.98 -7.74 -15.45
N THR A 18 17.26 -6.75 -14.98
CA THR A 18 17.25 -5.45 -15.65
C THR A 18 17.31 -4.27 -14.68
N LYS A 19 18.41 -3.52 -14.75
CA LYS A 19 18.47 -2.14 -14.28
C LYS A 19 17.63 -1.28 -15.23
N SER A 20 16.35 -1.13 -14.98
CA SER A 20 15.51 -0.17 -15.66
C SER A 20 15.35 1.06 -14.78
N LYS A 21 15.86 2.19 -15.28
CA LYS A 21 15.67 3.54 -14.73
C LYS A 21 14.18 3.88 -14.72
N GLY A 22 13.76 4.67 -13.74
CA GLY A 22 12.40 5.14 -13.46
C GLY A 22 11.66 5.92 -14.57
N GLU A 23 11.74 5.51 -15.81
CA GLU A 23 11.04 6.11 -16.96
C GLU A 23 9.73 5.39 -17.34
N ALA A 24 9.42 4.26 -16.70
CA ALA A 24 8.22 3.47 -17.03
C ALA A 24 6.92 4.09 -16.47
N LEU A 25 6.99 4.88 -15.40
CA LEU A 25 5.80 5.48 -14.78
C LEU A 25 5.17 6.62 -15.59
N GLU A 26 5.91 7.26 -16.51
CA GLU A 26 5.38 8.42 -17.26
C GLU A 26 4.61 8.07 -18.55
N ARG A 27 4.74 6.85 -19.07
CA ARG A 27 4.16 6.50 -20.38
C ARG A 27 2.75 5.94 -20.38
N GLY A 28 2.19 5.58 -19.20
CA GLY A 28 0.86 4.95 -19.08
C GLY A 28 -0.30 5.90 -18.75
N ILE A 29 -0.05 7.18 -18.46
CA ILE A 29 -1.06 8.08 -17.89
C ILE A 29 -1.59 9.04 -18.94
N LYS A 30 -2.39 8.53 -19.89
CA LYS A 30 -3.26 9.38 -20.73
C LYS A 30 -4.69 8.84 -20.67
N LYS A 31 -5.40 9.14 -19.61
CA LYS A 31 -6.84 9.43 -19.43
C LYS A 31 -7.16 9.36 -17.96
N GLU A 32 -7.62 10.46 -17.37
CA GLU A 32 -8.22 10.45 -16.04
C GLU A 32 -9.51 9.62 -16.08
N PRO A 33 -9.67 8.59 -15.24
CA PRO A 33 -10.98 8.05 -14.94
C PRO A 33 -11.65 9.01 -13.96
N GLU A 34 -12.72 9.65 -14.40
CA GLU A 34 -13.67 10.38 -13.55
C GLU A 34 -14.33 9.35 -12.63
N THR A 35 -14.16 9.51 -11.36
CA THR A 35 -14.78 8.88 -10.19
C THR A 35 -13.84 8.13 -9.25
N ILE A 36 -12.81 8.81 -8.76
CA ILE A 36 -12.29 8.51 -7.43
C ILE A 36 -12.93 9.52 -6.49
N ASN A 37 -13.62 9.02 -5.49
CA ASN A 37 -14.36 9.79 -4.50
C ASN A 37 -13.49 10.95 -3.97
N LYS A 38 -13.77 12.19 -4.42
CA LYS A 38 -12.99 13.41 -4.13
C LYS A 38 -13.10 13.90 -2.67
N ASN A 39 -13.69 13.11 -1.77
CA ASN A 39 -14.03 13.51 -0.42
C ASN A 39 -13.24 12.79 0.67
N PHE A 40 -11.94 12.56 0.49
CA PHE A 40 -11.07 12.34 1.64
C PHE A 40 -10.56 13.70 2.12
N ASP A 41 -11.37 14.36 2.95
CA ASP A 41 -11.00 15.60 3.62
C ASP A 41 -10.04 15.27 4.78
N PHE A 42 -8.84 15.80 4.69
CA PHE A 42 -7.75 15.55 5.65
C PHE A 42 -7.80 16.52 6.86
N ASN A 43 -8.84 17.33 6.94
CA ASN A 43 -9.30 18.00 8.15
C ASN A 43 -10.42 17.13 8.74
N THR A 44 -10.11 15.95 9.22
CA THR A 44 -11.09 15.17 9.99
C THR A 44 -11.45 16.01 11.23
N PRO A 45 -12.71 16.46 11.39
CA PRO A 45 -13.12 17.14 12.60
C PRO A 45 -12.81 16.23 13.81
N TYR A 46 -12.53 16.84 14.96
CA TYR A 46 -12.40 16.07 16.22
C TYR A 46 -13.60 15.14 16.38
N ASP A 47 -13.33 13.84 16.42
CA ASP A 47 -14.32 12.80 16.62
C ASP A 47 -14.06 12.11 17.97
N PRO A 48 -14.87 12.40 19.01
CA PRO A 48 -14.70 11.83 20.34
C PRO A 48 -14.91 10.31 20.38
N SER A 49 -15.45 9.71 19.31
CA SER A 49 -15.57 8.25 19.22
C SER A 49 -14.26 7.56 18.87
N ILE A 50 -13.25 8.30 18.36
CA ILE A 50 -11.93 7.74 18.04
C ILE A 50 -11.12 7.68 19.34
N THR A 51 -11.07 6.49 19.93
CA THR A 51 -10.30 6.19 21.14
C THR A 51 -9.12 5.30 20.85
N HIS A 52 -8.15 5.25 21.76
CA HIS A 52 -7.03 4.32 21.63
C HIS A 52 -7.52 2.87 21.60
N ASN A 53 -7.07 2.14 20.59
CA ASN A 53 -7.33 0.70 20.46
C ASN A 53 -6.00 -0.05 20.58
N PRO A 54 -5.73 -0.79 21.67
CA PRO A 54 -4.45 -1.47 21.90
C PRO A 54 -4.13 -2.54 20.87
N ASP A 55 -5.14 -3.11 20.20
CA ASP A 55 -4.96 -4.14 19.17
C ASP A 55 -4.80 -3.59 17.76
N LEU A 56 -5.01 -2.28 17.54
CA LEU A 56 -5.04 -1.69 16.20
C LEU A 56 -3.74 -1.94 15.44
N VAL A 57 -2.60 -1.58 16.03
CA VAL A 57 -1.29 -1.74 15.38
C VAL A 57 -0.96 -3.22 15.11
N LYS A 58 -1.33 -4.11 16.02
CA LYS A 58 -1.18 -5.55 15.81
C LYS A 58 -1.99 -6.02 14.60
N ASN A 59 -3.24 -5.56 14.48
CA ASN A 59 -4.11 -5.93 13.36
C ASN A 59 -3.59 -5.36 12.03
N LEU A 60 -3.17 -4.09 12.00
CA LEU A 60 -2.57 -3.48 10.81
C LEU A 60 -1.32 -4.24 10.32
N LYS A 61 -0.48 -4.74 11.24
CA LYS A 61 0.66 -5.60 10.88
C LYS A 61 0.24 -6.95 10.29
N ILE A 62 -0.86 -7.53 10.76
CA ILE A 62 -1.43 -8.74 10.18
C ILE A 62 -1.96 -8.46 8.78
N ASP A 63 -2.63 -7.32 8.57
CA ASP A 63 -3.11 -6.90 7.26
C ASP A 63 -1.96 -6.72 6.28
N HIS A 64 -0.83 -6.11 6.69
CA HIS A 64 0.38 -6.03 5.87
C HIS A 64 0.86 -7.41 5.40
N GLN A 65 0.91 -8.38 6.31
CA GLN A 65 1.34 -9.75 5.96
C GLN A 65 0.38 -10.40 4.97
N ASN A 66 -0.93 -10.23 5.16
CA ASN A 66 -1.95 -10.77 4.28
C ASN A 66 -1.88 -10.13 2.88
N LEU A 67 -1.75 -8.81 2.81
CA LEU A 67 -1.62 -8.07 1.56
C LEU A 67 -0.37 -8.49 0.79
N LEU A 68 0.79 -8.58 1.47
CA LEU A 68 2.03 -9.03 0.84
C LEU A 68 1.93 -10.48 0.35
N LYS A 69 1.23 -11.34 1.10
CA LYS A 69 0.99 -12.72 0.67
C LYS A 69 0.12 -12.78 -0.57
N LEU A 70 -1.02 -12.08 -0.59
CA LEU A 70 -1.89 -12.01 -1.77
C LEU A 70 -1.14 -11.51 -3.00
N TYR A 71 -0.37 -10.46 -2.83
CA TYR A 71 0.43 -9.88 -3.92
C TYR A 71 1.48 -10.87 -4.44
N THR A 72 2.16 -11.57 -3.54
CA THR A 72 3.19 -12.57 -3.89
C THR A 72 2.59 -13.77 -4.61
N ASP A 73 1.44 -14.28 -4.14
CA ASP A 73 0.74 -15.41 -4.76
C ASP A 73 0.32 -15.06 -6.20
N MET A 74 -0.26 -13.87 -6.39
CA MET A 74 -0.66 -13.35 -7.71
C MET A 74 0.53 -13.26 -8.69
N LEU A 75 1.67 -12.74 -8.24
CA LEU A 75 2.88 -12.67 -9.07
C LEU A 75 3.45 -14.06 -9.37
N GLY A 76 3.33 -14.99 -8.45
CA GLY A 76 3.72 -16.38 -8.65
C GLY A 76 2.90 -17.05 -9.75
N ASP A 77 1.59 -16.84 -9.76
CA ASP A 77 0.70 -17.37 -10.80
C ASP A 77 0.97 -16.71 -12.16
N ALA A 78 1.15 -15.39 -12.20
CA ALA A 78 1.52 -14.69 -13.44
C ALA A 78 2.86 -15.19 -14.02
N LYS A 79 3.87 -15.40 -13.17
CA LYS A 79 5.18 -15.94 -13.56
C LYS A 79 5.09 -17.39 -14.05
N ALA A 80 4.19 -18.18 -13.48
CA ALA A 80 3.89 -19.53 -13.92
C ALA A 80 2.98 -19.58 -15.16
N MET A 81 2.65 -18.41 -15.75
CA MET A 81 1.72 -18.26 -16.88
C MET A 81 0.32 -18.85 -16.62
N LYS A 82 -0.11 -18.82 -15.37
CA LYS A 82 -1.46 -19.17 -14.94
C LYS A 82 -2.31 -17.89 -14.92
N PHE A 83 -2.94 -17.57 -16.03
CA PHE A 83 -3.67 -16.31 -16.17
C PHE A 83 -5.11 -16.38 -15.68
N ASP A 84 -5.66 -17.58 -15.61
CA ASP A 84 -7.02 -17.80 -15.10
C ASP A 84 -7.11 -17.34 -13.63
N GLY A 85 -8.05 -16.43 -13.37
CA GLY A 85 -8.28 -15.91 -12.02
C GLY A 85 -7.36 -14.75 -11.57
N LEU A 86 -6.38 -14.31 -12.38
CA LEU A 86 -5.52 -13.17 -12.02
C LEU A 86 -6.31 -11.87 -11.85
N SER A 87 -7.34 -11.64 -12.66
CA SER A 87 -8.21 -10.46 -12.53
C SER A 87 -8.96 -10.47 -11.19
N ASP A 88 -9.42 -11.65 -10.74
CA ASP A 88 -10.07 -11.80 -9.44
C ASP A 88 -9.08 -11.58 -8.29
N GLN A 89 -7.84 -12.06 -8.42
CA GLN A 89 -6.79 -11.83 -7.44
C GLN A 89 -6.41 -10.36 -7.33
N LEU A 90 -6.30 -9.63 -8.46
CA LEU A 90 -6.08 -8.18 -8.49
C LEU A 90 -7.23 -7.44 -7.80
N THR A 91 -8.47 -7.80 -8.14
CA THR A 91 -9.67 -7.20 -7.53
C THR A 91 -9.71 -7.45 -6.03
N LYS A 92 -9.43 -8.67 -5.59
CA LYS A 92 -9.35 -9.02 -4.18
C LYS A 92 -8.28 -8.21 -3.46
N PHE A 93 -7.07 -8.15 -4.02
CA PHE A 93 -5.99 -7.35 -3.45
C PHE A 93 -6.39 -5.87 -3.33
N LYS A 94 -7.02 -5.29 -4.35
CA LYS A 94 -7.50 -3.91 -4.33
C LYS A 94 -8.50 -3.68 -3.20
N VAL A 95 -9.48 -4.56 -3.04
CA VAL A 95 -10.50 -4.44 -1.98
C VAL A 95 -9.86 -4.48 -0.59
N GLU A 96 -8.96 -5.43 -0.34
CA GLU A 96 -8.29 -5.55 0.95
C GLU A 96 -7.31 -4.39 1.21
N PHE A 97 -6.60 -3.93 0.18
CA PHE A 97 -5.72 -2.76 0.27
C PHE A 97 -6.49 -1.49 0.63
N VAL A 98 -7.61 -1.23 -0.04
CA VAL A 98 -8.48 -0.06 0.27
C VAL A 98 -9.07 -0.16 1.67
N ALA A 99 -9.49 -1.34 2.11
CA ALA A 99 -10.01 -1.55 3.47
C ALA A 99 -8.95 -1.28 4.54
N HIS A 100 -7.71 -1.74 4.33
CA HIS A 100 -6.57 -1.46 5.18
C HIS A 100 -6.30 0.05 5.28
N LEU A 101 -6.18 0.75 4.13
CA LEU A 101 -5.97 2.20 4.08
C LEU A 101 -7.08 2.98 4.81
N ASN A 102 -8.34 2.57 4.66
CA ASN A 102 -9.46 3.18 5.36
C ASN A 102 -9.32 3.03 6.87
N THR A 103 -8.89 1.85 7.34
CA THR A 103 -8.65 1.59 8.76
C THR A 103 -7.53 2.48 9.30
N GLU A 104 -6.41 2.61 8.56
CA GLU A 104 -5.34 3.52 8.95
C GLU A 104 -5.81 4.98 8.97
N ASN A 105 -6.45 5.43 7.91
CA ASN A 105 -6.87 6.83 7.80
C ASN A 105 -7.87 7.24 8.88
N THR A 106 -8.84 6.38 9.20
CA THR A 106 -9.91 6.70 10.16
C THR A 106 -9.52 6.43 11.60
N LYS A 107 -8.88 5.29 11.88
CA LYS A 107 -8.60 4.88 13.27
C LYS A 107 -7.21 5.25 13.73
N PHE A 108 -6.18 4.99 12.89
CA PHE A 108 -4.80 5.22 13.29
C PHE A 108 -4.43 6.70 13.20
N TYR A 109 -4.51 7.31 12.02
CA TYR A 109 -4.21 8.73 11.85
C TYR A 109 -5.21 9.63 12.57
N GLY A 110 -6.50 9.25 12.59
CA GLY A 110 -7.52 9.99 13.35
C GLY A 110 -7.18 10.08 14.84
N TYR A 111 -6.75 8.98 15.44
CA TYR A 111 -6.30 8.98 16.83
C TYR A 111 -5.03 9.83 17.04
N LEU A 112 -4.02 9.67 16.18
CA LEU A 112 -2.78 10.45 16.32
C LEU A 112 -3.00 11.95 16.15
N GLU A 113 -3.85 12.37 15.22
CA GLU A 113 -4.19 13.80 15.05
C GLU A 113 -4.83 14.41 16.29
N GLN A 114 -5.57 13.63 17.08
CA GLN A 114 -6.21 14.10 18.32
C GLN A 114 -5.31 14.01 19.55
N SER A 115 -4.37 13.06 19.57
CA SER A 115 -3.53 12.77 20.73
C SER A 115 -2.17 13.46 20.72
N LEU A 116 -1.69 13.87 19.54
CA LEU A 116 -0.42 14.57 19.41
C LEU A 116 -0.59 16.08 19.64
N THR A 117 0.40 16.70 20.28
CA THR A 117 0.43 18.16 20.43
C THR A 117 0.63 18.80 19.07
N GLU A 118 -0.26 19.70 18.67
CA GLU A 118 -0.17 20.42 17.41
C GLU A 118 1.18 21.13 17.28
N ASN A 119 1.80 21.02 16.11
CA ASN A 119 3.13 21.54 15.80
C ASN A 119 4.32 20.89 16.53
N SER A 120 4.12 19.82 17.31
CA SER A 120 5.25 19.00 17.78
C SER A 120 5.98 18.32 16.62
N GLU A 121 7.20 17.83 16.86
CA GLU A 121 7.96 17.12 15.80
C GLU A 121 7.24 15.83 15.40
N GLU A 122 6.69 15.09 16.35
CA GLU A 122 5.91 13.86 16.08
C GLU A 122 4.66 14.16 15.24
N PHE A 123 3.98 15.29 15.49
CA PHE A 123 2.83 15.72 14.69
C PHE A 123 3.25 16.05 13.24
N LYS A 124 4.36 16.75 13.06
CA LYS A 124 4.90 17.08 11.74
C LYS A 124 5.33 15.82 10.98
N GLU A 125 6.01 14.90 11.65
CA GLU A 125 6.42 13.61 11.10
C GLU A 125 5.21 12.80 10.67
N MET A 126 4.22 12.60 11.54
CA MET A 126 2.98 11.89 11.21
C MET A 126 2.29 12.51 9.98
N ARG A 127 2.19 13.83 9.89
CA ARG A 127 1.60 14.50 8.72
C ARG A 127 2.45 14.36 7.46
N ALA A 128 3.76 14.30 7.57
CA ALA A 128 4.65 14.03 6.44
C ALA A 128 4.48 12.59 5.92
N PHE A 129 4.43 11.62 6.83
CA PHE A 129 4.09 10.23 6.49
C PHE A 129 2.76 10.14 5.76
N ARG A 130 1.70 10.70 6.32
CA ARG A 130 0.37 10.68 5.72
C ARG A 130 0.33 11.29 4.31
N ARG A 131 1.09 12.38 4.05
CA ARG A 131 1.19 12.97 2.70
C ARG A 131 1.89 12.04 1.72
N ASN A 132 3.00 11.41 2.13
CA ASN A 132 3.74 10.49 1.27
C ASN A 132 2.90 9.27 0.90
N MET A 133 2.09 8.78 1.85
CA MET A 133 1.19 7.64 1.64
C MET A 133 0.22 7.85 0.50
N ARG A 134 -0.34 9.06 0.34
CA ARG A 134 -1.30 9.36 -0.72
C ARG A 134 -0.74 9.15 -2.13
N THR A 135 0.54 9.44 -2.32
CA THR A 135 1.16 9.22 -3.63
C THR A 135 1.26 7.74 -3.93
N ILE A 136 1.72 6.94 -2.96
CA ILE A 136 1.81 5.49 -3.10
C ILE A 136 0.43 4.87 -3.31
N GLU A 137 -0.57 5.25 -2.49
CA GLU A 137 -1.97 4.82 -2.63
C GLU A 137 -2.50 5.05 -4.04
N ARG A 138 -2.38 6.28 -4.52
CA ARG A 138 -2.86 6.65 -5.86
C ARG A 138 -2.18 5.83 -6.95
N ASP A 139 -0.87 5.63 -6.86
CA ASP A 139 -0.11 4.93 -7.89
C ASP A 139 -0.43 3.43 -7.87
N VAL A 140 -0.61 2.84 -6.67
CA VAL A 140 -1.07 1.44 -6.52
C VAL A 140 -2.48 1.27 -7.08
N ILE A 141 -3.42 2.15 -6.75
CA ILE A 141 -4.80 2.06 -7.26
C ILE A 141 -4.84 2.18 -8.78
N LYS A 142 -4.10 3.13 -9.37
CA LYS A 142 -4.01 3.26 -10.83
C LYS A 142 -3.46 2.00 -11.50
N PHE A 143 -2.41 1.42 -10.94
CA PHE A 143 -1.84 0.16 -11.41
C PHE A 143 -2.88 -0.97 -11.39
N LEU A 144 -3.59 -1.12 -10.26
CA LEU A 144 -4.60 -2.16 -10.11
C LEU A 144 -5.77 -1.96 -11.07
N ASP A 145 -6.28 -0.73 -11.21
CA ASP A 145 -7.37 -0.40 -12.13
C ASP A 145 -7.01 -0.72 -13.57
N TYR A 146 -5.81 -0.33 -13.98
CA TYR A 146 -5.32 -0.61 -15.33
C TYR A 146 -5.27 -2.11 -15.61
N TRP A 147 -4.67 -2.90 -14.72
CA TRP A 147 -4.49 -4.33 -14.96
C TRP A 147 -5.76 -5.17 -14.76
N VAL A 148 -6.71 -4.72 -13.93
CA VAL A 148 -8.06 -5.31 -13.85
C VAL A 148 -8.80 -5.10 -15.17
N GLU A 149 -8.71 -3.92 -15.78
CA GLU A 149 -9.38 -3.60 -17.04
C GLU A 149 -8.69 -4.25 -18.25
N ALA A 150 -7.37 -4.17 -18.32
CA ALA A 150 -6.60 -4.70 -19.45
C ALA A 150 -6.59 -6.22 -19.50
N GLY A 151 -6.70 -6.88 -18.36
CA GLY A 151 -6.46 -8.31 -18.22
C GLY A 151 -4.98 -8.68 -18.40
N ILE A 152 -4.61 -9.89 -17.98
CA ILE A 152 -3.25 -10.40 -18.08
C ILE A 152 -3.27 -11.69 -18.86
N ASP A 153 -2.42 -11.75 -19.92
CA ASP A 153 -2.29 -12.91 -20.79
C ASP A 153 -0.83 -13.11 -21.24
N VAL A 154 -0.60 -14.06 -22.15
CA VAL A 154 0.72 -14.41 -22.66
C VAL A 154 1.41 -13.24 -23.38
N SER A 155 0.69 -12.26 -23.88
CA SER A 155 1.24 -11.13 -24.63
C SER A 155 1.77 -10.01 -23.73
N ASN A 156 1.21 -9.86 -22.52
CA ASN A 156 1.47 -8.71 -21.66
C ASN A 156 1.99 -9.06 -20.25
N TYR A 157 2.02 -10.35 -19.83
CA TYR A 157 2.41 -10.73 -18.47
C TYR A 157 3.81 -10.27 -18.04
N LYS A 158 4.75 -10.14 -18.99
CA LYS A 158 6.10 -9.65 -18.68
C LYS A 158 6.09 -8.19 -18.28
N GLN A 159 5.29 -7.37 -18.97
CA GLN A 159 5.08 -5.97 -18.61
C GLN A 159 4.40 -5.88 -17.24
N PHE A 160 3.36 -6.68 -17.00
CA PHE A 160 2.72 -6.77 -15.71
C PHE A 160 3.71 -7.09 -14.57
N LEU A 161 4.59 -8.09 -14.76
CA LEU A 161 5.60 -8.46 -13.75
C LEU A 161 6.61 -7.34 -13.49
N ASP A 162 7.05 -6.63 -14.53
CA ASP A 162 8.01 -5.52 -14.42
C ASP A 162 7.40 -4.33 -13.66
N GLU A 163 6.21 -3.91 -14.02
CA GLU A 163 5.48 -2.85 -13.33
C GLU A 163 5.12 -3.24 -11.89
N SER A 164 4.69 -4.49 -11.68
CA SER A 164 4.41 -5.04 -10.35
C SER A 164 5.61 -5.00 -9.43
N SER A 165 6.80 -5.20 -9.95
CA SER A 165 8.05 -5.11 -9.18
C SER A 165 8.27 -3.70 -8.58
N THR A 166 7.97 -2.66 -9.37
CA THR A 166 8.06 -1.27 -8.91
C THR A 166 7.05 -0.99 -7.80
N ILE A 167 5.80 -1.44 -7.98
CA ILE A 167 4.74 -1.34 -6.96
C ILE A 167 5.12 -2.08 -5.68
N ALA A 168 5.64 -3.30 -5.80
CA ALA A 168 6.10 -4.09 -4.66
C ALA A 168 7.17 -3.36 -3.84
N GLY A 169 8.16 -2.76 -4.51
CA GLY A 169 9.20 -1.98 -3.85
C GLY A 169 8.62 -0.80 -3.04
N ALA A 170 7.66 -0.07 -3.62
CA ALA A 170 6.99 1.03 -2.94
C ALA A 170 6.18 0.55 -1.72
N LEU A 171 5.43 -0.55 -1.85
CA LEU A 171 4.63 -1.14 -0.77
C LEU A 171 5.52 -1.64 0.40
N ILE A 172 6.61 -2.35 0.10
CA ILE A 172 7.54 -2.85 1.11
C ILE A 172 8.19 -1.70 1.86
N SER A 173 8.72 -0.70 1.14
CA SER A 173 9.35 0.48 1.76
C SER A 173 8.37 1.23 2.67
N ARG A 174 7.11 1.35 2.24
CA ARG A 174 6.04 1.93 3.04
C ARG A 174 5.82 1.17 4.34
N ILE A 175 5.57 -0.13 4.25
CA ILE A 175 5.28 -1.01 5.40
C ILE A 175 6.44 -0.96 6.40
N GLU A 176 7.70 -1.02 5.91
CA GLU A 176 8.88 -0.90 6.78
C GLU A 176 8.93 0.42 7.53
N SER A 177 8.64 1.53 6.85
CA SER A 177 8.61 2.86 7.47
C SER A 177 7.47 2.99 8.49
N GLU A 178 6.27 2.48 8.18
CA GLU A 178 5.13 2.48 9.10
C GLU A 178 5.43 1.66 10.36
N GLU A 179 5.90 0.45 10.19
CA GLU A 179 6.13 -0.46 11.32
C GLU A 179 7.30 -0.03 12.20
N LYS A 180 8.32 0.60 11.61
CA LYS A 180 9.53 1.03 12.33
C LYS A 180 9.38 2.40 12.96
N ASP A 181 8.84 3.37 12.22
CA ASP A 181 8.94 4.77 12.59
C ASP A 181 7.59 5.35 13.06
N LEU A 182 6.47 4.91 12.46
CA LEU A 182 5.16 5.50 12.73
C LEU A 182 4.36 4.76 13.81
N TYR A 183 4.27 3.43 13.75
CA TYR A 183 3.49 2.64 14.70
C TYR A 183 3.97 2.75 16.16
N PRO A 184 5.28 2.93 16.46
CA PRO A 184 5.72 3.20 17.83
C PRO A 184 5.12 4.46 18.45
N ILE A 185 4.84 5.50 17.64
CA ILE A 185 4.24 6.75 18.12
C ILE A 185 2.83 6.49 18.69
N TYR A 186 2.07 5.61 18.05
CA TYR A 186 0.72 5.22 18.51
C TYR A 186 0.74 4.56 19.89
N GLY A 187 1.70 3.67 20.14
CA GLY A 187 1.84 2.96 21.40
C GLY A 187 2.29 3.83 22.58
N GLN A 188 3.10 4.87 22.33
CA GLN A 188 3.63 5.76 23.37
C GLN A 188 2.57 6.70 23.94
N LYS A 189 1.50 6.98 23.23
CA LYS A 189 0.43 7.89 23.66
C LYS A 189 -0.68 7.20 24.45
N ALA A 190 -0.59 5.89 24.61
CA ALA A 190 -1.54 5.10 25.42
C ALA A 190 -1.20 5.02 26.91
N ALA A 191 -0.04 5.51 27.31
CA ALA A 191 0.45 5.56 28.68
C ALA A 191 0.21 6.95 29.30
#